data_d847479607d3df932361300d16464956
#
_entry.id   d847479607d3df932361300d16464956
#
_cell.length_a   1.000
_cell.length_b   1.000
_cell.length_c   1.000
_cell.angle_alpha   90.00
_cell.angle_beta   90.00
_cell.angle_gamma   90.00
#
_symmetry.space_group_name_H-M   'P 1'
#
loop_
_entity.id
_entity.type
_entity.pdbx_description
1 polymer ?
#
loop_
_entity_poly.entity_id
_entity_poly.type
_entity_poly.pdbx_seq_one_letter_code
_entity_poly.pdbx_strand_id
1 'polypeptide(L)'
;SFWKLLIKAKSGVEIPETLRWDGMLDSGSVAPDGTYYFTITASDDNNNTAKTERYAVVIDNTPPVITVTPPSGQNALIFSPDGDGNKDTFLIRQSGSVEDKWVATITDSANKVVRTADTINAAPADFAWDGKNDSGEFIPDGIYTYKIAATDRAGNSASQSVPNIIVDTIKPSVGISISTNAFSPNGDGVKDTITLSPAIPIQTGLQEWKIDIQNAKGTTVHTITDARIAPITFDGKDKNGKVLPEGDYKAVLSARYVNGYAPSETSP
;
A
#
# COMPACT_ATOMS: atom_id res chain seq x y z
N SER A 1 26.20 -15.33 34.93
CA SER A 1 26.77 -16.67 35.02
C SER A 1 28.15 -16.67 34.36
N PHE A 2 29.16 -17.22 35.03
CA PHE A 2 30.51 -17.31 34.47
C PHE A 2 30.66 -18.71 33.85
N TRP A 3 30.89 -18.73 32.56
CA TRP A 3 31.23 -19.96 31.85
C TRP A 3 32.75 -20.08 31.75
N LYS A 4 33.28 -21.21 32.07
CA LYS A 4 34.71 -21.49 32.01
C LYS A 4 34.94 -22.63 31.02
N LEU A 5 35.40 -22.29 29.81
CA LEU A 5 35.97 -23.30 28.92
C LEU A 5 37.37 -23.59 29.42
N LEU A 6 37.62 -24.80 29.91
CA LEU A 6 38.93 -25.24 30.38
C LEU A 6 39.57 -26.13 29.32
N ILE A 7 40.52 -25.57 28.58
CA ILE A 7 41.38 -26.36 27.72
C ILE A 7 42.65 -26.66 28.51
N LYS A 8 42.86 -27.94 28.89
CA LYS A 8 44.14 -28.40 29.49
C LYS A 8 45.05 -28.88 28.38
N ALA A 9 46.00 -28.05 27.97
CA ALA A 9 47.11 -28.53 27.19
C ALA A 9 48.14 -29.14 28.14
N LYS A 10 48.58 -30.41 27.93
CA LYS A 10 49.76 -30.98 28.55
C LYS A 10 51.01 -30.54 27.77
N SER A 11 52.17 -30.52 28.46
CA SER A 11 53.46 -30.26 27.83
C SER A 11 53.60 -31.05 26.53
N GLY A 12 53.89 -30.38 25.42
CA GLY A 12 54.01 -30.97 24.08
C GLY A 12 52.73 -31.04 23.24
N VAL A 13 51.60 -30.47 23.69
CA VAL A 13 50.37 -30.34 22.89
C VAL A 13 50.37 -28.96 22.21
N GLU A 14 50.17 -28.94 20.90
CA GLU A 14 49.97 -27.67 20.16
C GLU A 14 48.80 -26.89 20.72
N ILE A 15 49.05 -25.60 20.98
CA ILE A 15 47.96 -24.67 21.33
C ILE A 15 47.15 -24.46 20.07
N PRO A 16 45.81 -24.68 20.08
CA PRO A 16 45.00 -24.49 18.90
C PRO A 16 45.06 -23.00 18.47
N GLU A 17 45.34 -22.78 17.20
CA GLU A 17 45.41 -21.43 16.61
C GLU A 17 44.06 -20.69 16.69
N THR A 18 42.95 -21.44 16.81
CA THR A 18 41.60 -20.89 16.83
C THR A 18 40.75 -21.59 17.90
N LEU A 19 40.11 -20.79 18.74
CA LEU A 19 39.05 -21.24 19.64
C LEU A 19 37.72 -20.81 19.07
N ARG A 20 36.81 -21.75 18.89
CA ARG A 20 35.44 -21.47 18.41
C ARG A 20 34.43 -21.76 19.52
N TRP A 21 33.50 -20.85 19.68
CA TRP A 21 32.28 -21.06 20.46
C TRP A 21 31.07 -20.94 19.52
N ASP A 22 30.19 -21.91 19.56
CA ASP A 22 29.00 -22.01 18.73
C ASP A 22 27.75 -21.41 19.37
N GLY A 23 27.90 -20.71 20.51
CA GLY A 23 26.79 -20.15 21.28
C GLY A 23 26.06 -21.17 22.15
N MET A 24 26.57 -22.42 22.26
CA MET A 24 25.96 -23.41 23.15
C MET A 24 26.52 -23.33 24.54
N LEU A 25 25.65 -23.62 25.53
CA LEU A 25 26.01 -23.78 26.92
C LEU A 25 26.45 -25.22 27.20
N ASP A 26 27.13 -25.46 28.33
CA ASP A 26 27.51 -26.80 28.78
C ASP A 26 26.29 -27.74 28.97
N SER A 27 25.11 -27.17 29.16
CA SER A 27 23.83 -27.90 29.21
C SER A 27 23.37 -28.43 27.87
N GLY A 28 24.01 -28.04 26.75
CA GLY A 28 23.56 -28.34 25.41
C GLY A 28 22.43 -27.44 24.88
N SER A 29 22.08 -26.38 25.62
CA SER A 29 21.10 -25.37 25.18
C SER A 29 21.79 -24.15 24.57
N VAL A 30 21.11 -23.45 23.68
CA VAL A 30 21.59 -22.16 23.11
C VAL A 30 21.70 -21.13 24.24
N ALA A 31 22.78 -20.37 24.25
CA ALA A 31 22.98 -19.27 25.17
C ALA A 31 21.90 -18.20 24.97
N PRO A 32 21.21 -17.71 26.02
CA PRO A 32 20.27 -16.61 25.92
C PRO A 32 20.90 -15.34 25.40
N ASP A 33 20.09 -14.44 24.85
CA ASP A 33 20.53 -13.12 24.43
C ASP A 33 21.23 -12.39 25.56
N GLY A 34 22.35 -11.74 25.23
CA GLY A 34 23.13 -11.00 26.23
C GLY A 34 24.60 -10.86 25.87
N THR A 35 25.29 -10.13 26.72
CA THR A 35 26.74 -9.94 26.57
C THR A 35 27.50 -11.00 27.37
N TYR A 36 28.31 -11.77 26.70
CA TYR A 36 29.20 -12.78 27.26
C TYR A 36 30.63 -12.28 27.21
N TYR A 37 31.46 -12.85 28.05
CA TYR A 37 32.84 -12.41 28.15
C TYR A 37 33.75 -13.64 28.19
N PHE A 38 34.83 -13.57 27.46
CA PHE A 38 35.85 -14.60 27.55
C PHE A 38 37.23 -14.02 27.94
N THR A 39 38.02 -14.86 28.57
CA THR A 39 39.41 -14.62 28.88
C THR A 39 40.18 -15.90 28.64
N ILE A 40 41.41 -15.78 28.20
CA ILE A 40 42.33 -16.92 28.10
C ILE A 40 43.29 -16.85 29.28
N THR A 41 43.43 -17.95 30.00
CA THR A 41 44.40 -18.10 31.08
C THR A 41 45.34 -19.24 30.75
N ALA A 42 46.61 -19.01 30.77
CA ALA A 42 47.65 -19.99 30.65
C ALA A 42 48.39 -20.15 31.97
N SER A 43 48.74 -21.41 32.32
CA SER A 43 49.57 -21.68 33.51
C SER A 43 50.69 -22.61 33.09
N ASP A 44 51.91 -22.38 33.54
CA ASP A 44 53.05 -23.30 33.35
C ASP A 44 53.13 -24.34 34.49
N ASP A 45 54.06 -25.27 34.38
CA ASP A 45 54.26 -26.35 35.35
C ASP A 45 54.77 -25.83 36.71
N ASN A 46 55.21 -24.58 36.79
CA ASN A 46 55.63 -23.90 38.02
C ASN A 46 54.52 -23.05 38.64
N ASN A 47 53.27 -23.17 38.17
CA ASN A 47 52.12 -22.42 38.56
C ASN A 47 52.19 -20.89 38.26
N ASN A 48 53.09 -20.44 37.38
CA ASN A 48 53.03 -19.08 36.87
C ASN A 48 51.81 -18.95 35.95
N THR A 49 51.05 -17.90 36.11
CA THR A 49 49.81 -17.70 35.32
C THR A 49 49.87 -16.40 34.53
N ALA A 50 49.45 -16.47 33.30
CA ALA A 50 49.16 -15.33 32.44
C ALA A 50 47.70 -15.33 32.06
N LYS A 51 47.09 -14.14 31.98
CA LYS A 51 45.67 -14.00 31.65
C LYS A 51 45.50 -12.83 30.68
N THR A 52 44.67 -13.03 29.67
CA THR A 52 44.28 -11.95 28.75
C THR A 52 43.33 -10.97 29.42
N GLU A 53 43.18 -9.82 28.81
CA GLU A 53 42.05 -8.96 29.08
C GLU A 53 40.70 -9.67 28.82
N ARG A 54 39.64 -9.03 29.27
CA ARG A 54 38.28 -9.56 29.11
C ARG A 54 37.69 -9.04 27.80
N TYR A 55 37.37 -9.94 26.89
CA TYR A 55 36.76 -9.62 25.60
C TYR A 55 35.27 -9.91 25.65
N ALA A 56 34.45 -8.98 25.12
CA ALA A 56 33.02 -9.11 25.05
C ALA A 56 32.59 -9.73 23.72
N VAL A 57 31.56 -10.57 23.77
CA VAL A 57 30.82 -11.07 22.61
C VAL A 57 29.33 -10.97 22.94
N VAL A 58 28.54 -10.53 21.97
CA VAL A 58 27.08 -10.45 22.10
C VAL A 58 26.43 -11.65 21.44
N ILE A 59 25.56 -12.31 22.17
CA ILE A 59 24.60 -13.28 21.62
C ILE A 59 23.29 -12.54 21.44
N ASP A 60 22.74 -12.60 20.24
CA ASP A 60 21.45 -12.06 19.89
C ASP A 60 20.75 -13.05 18.95
N ASN A 61 19.68 -13.67 19.43
CA ASN A 61 18.86 -14.63 18.72
C ASN A 61 17.49 -14.03 18.36
N THR A 62 17.28 -12.75 18.67
CA THR A 62 15.98 -12.08 18.55
C THR A 62 15.89 -11.35 17.21
N PRO A 63 15.08 -11.82 16.25
CA PRO A 63 14.91 -11.11 14.99
C PRO A 63 14.28 -9.73 15.15
N PRO A 64 14.53 -8.80 14.22
CA PRO A 64 13.78 -7.56 14.11
C PRO A 64 12.27 -7.81 14.09
N VAL A 65 11.50 -6.87 14.66
CA VAL A 65 10.04 -6.95 14.66
C VAL A 65 9.48 -5.94 13.66
N ILE A 66 8.57 -6.39 12.79
CA ILE A 66 7.86 -5.54 11.84
C ILE A 66 6.39 -5.95 11.74
N THR A 67 5.52 -4.96 11.80
CA THR A 67 4.09 -5.09 11.50
C THR A 67 3.75 -4.14 10.39
N VAL A 68 3.11 -4.66 9.33
CA VAL A 68 2.61 -3.88 8.19
C VAL A 68 1.11 -4.06 8.11
N THR A 69 0.38 -2.95 8.06
CA THR A 69 -1.08 -2.93 7.93
C THR A 69 -1.44 -2.23 6.62
N PRO A 70 -1.75 -3.00 5.55
CA PRO A 70 -2.18 -2.40 4.30
C PRO A 70 -3.55 -1.74 4.45
N PRO A 71 -3.92 -0.80 3.56
CA PRO A 71 -5.28 -0.31 3.48
C PRO A 71 -6.27 -1.46 3.32
N SER A 72 -7.42 -1.39 4.00
CA SER A 72 -8.47 -2.42 3.99
C SER A 72 -9.74 -1.92 3.32
N GLY A 73 -10.54 -2.85 2.79
CA GLY A 73 -11.78 -2.57 2.09
C GLY A 73 -11.69 -2.87 0.59
N GLN A 74 -12.85 -2.82 -0.06
CA GLN A 74 -12.93 -3.06 -1.50
C GLN A 74 -12.14 -1.98 -2.26
N ASN A 75 -11.28 -2.40 -3.21
CA ASN A 75 -10.44 -1.52 -4.02
C ASN A 75 -9.47 -0.61 -3.21
N ALA A 76 -9.14 -0.99 -1.97
CA ALA A 76 -8.24 -0.20 -1.12
C ALA A 76 -6.78 -0.23 -1.60
N LEU A 77 -6.41 -1.21 -2.42
CA LEU A 77 -5.07 -1.34 -3.00
C LEU A 77 -4.91 -0.62 -4.35
N ILE A 78 -5.94 0.11 -4.80
CA ILE A 78 -5.91 0.88 -6.05
C ILE A 78 -5.72 2.36 -5.73
N PHE A 79 -4.73 3.00 -6.36
CA PHE A 79 -4.52 4.44 -6.28
C PHE A 79 -4.15 5.04 -7.64
N SER A 80 -4.32 6.34 -7.79
CA SER A 80 -4.15 7.09 -9.04
C SER A 80 -3.31 8.34 -8.79
N PRO A 81 -1.98 8.26 -8.93
CA PRO A 81 -1.09 9.39 -8.66
C PRO A 81 -1.08 10.37 -9.83
N ASP A 82 -2.22 11.00 -10.14
CA ASP A 82 -2.41 11.91 -11.27
C ASP A 82 -2.56 13.38 -10.89
N GLY A 83 -2.53 13.69 -9.59
CA GLY A 83 -2.51 15.04 -9.04
C GLY A 83 -3.89 15.71 -8.95
N ASP A 84 -4.97 14.96 -9.04
CA ASP A 84 -6.35 15.50 -8.95
C ASP A 84 -6.89 15.64 -7.51
N GLY A 85 -6.13 15.20 -6.51
CA GLY A 85 -6.49 15.22 -5.10
C GLY A 85 -7.21 13.97 -4.61
N ASN A 86 -7.47 12.99 -5.48
CA ASN A 86 -8.15 11.74 -5.15
C ASN A 86 -7.21 10.54 -5.33
N LYS A 87 -6.93 9.83 -4.25
CA LYS A 87 -6.08 8.64 -4.28
C LYS A 87 -4.69 8.86 -4.88
N ASP A 88 -4.14 10.06 -4.79
CA ASP A 88 -2.80 10.39 -5.28
C ASP A 88 -1.66 9.71 -4.52
N THR A 89 -1.95 9.17 -3.34
CA THR A 89 -0.96 8.57 -2.46
C THR A 89 -1.45 7.24 -1.90
N PHE A 90 -0.58 6.24 -1.91
CA PHE A 90 -0.80 4.96 -1.28
C PHE A 90 -0.12 4.93 0.09
N LEU A 91 -0.91 4.89 1.17
CA LEU A 91 -0.41 4.89 2.54
C LEU A 91 -0.33 3.46 3.10
N ILE A 92 0.84 3.04 3.52
CA ILE A 92 1.10 1.79 4.23
C ILE A 92 1.42 2.13 5.68
N ARG A 93 0.55 1.71 6.60
CA ARG A 93 0.81 1.83 8.02
C ARG A 93 1.76 0.73 8.46
N GLN A 94 2.76 1.11 9.23
CA GLN A 94 3.75 0.15 9.71
C GLN A 94 4.38 0.59 11.04
N SER A 95 4.88 -0.41 11.78
CA SER A 95 5.63 -0.20 13.02
C SER A 95 6.60 -1.36 13.22
N GLY A 96 7.68 -1.12 13.93
CA GLY A 96 8.69 -2.17 14.16
C GLY A 96 9.69 -1.79 15.23
N SER A 97 10.67 -2.66 15.45
CA SER A 97 11.81 -2.41 16.31
C SER A 97 12.72 -1.32 15.74
N VAL A 98 13.54 -0.75 16.62
CA VAL A 98 14.62 0.16 16.23
C VAL A 98 15.79 -0.68 15.74
N GLU A 99 16.12 -0.56 14.45
CA GLU A 99 17.24 -1.28 13.83
C GLU A 99 18.26 -0.31 13.24
N ASP A 100 19.45 -0.82 12.96
CA ASP A 100 20.47 -0.02 12.26
C ASP A 100 19.95 0.45 10.91
N LYS A 101 19.21 -0.44 10.20
CA LYS A 101 18.62 -0.11 8.91
C LYS A 101 17.41 -0.97 8.58
N TRP A 102 16.29 -0.32 8.26
CA TRP A 102 15.17 -0.89 7.51
C TRP A 102 15.28 -0.47 6.05
N VAL A 103 15.00 -1.39 5.15
CA VAL A 103 14.92 -1.12 3.71
C VAL A 103 13.52 -1.44 3.23
N ALA A 104 12.81 -0.41 2.76
CA ALA A 104 11.54 -0.55 2.08
C ALA A 104 11.74 -0.44 0.57
N THR A 105 11.11 -1.32 -0.20
CA THR A 105 11.20 -1.35 -1.65
C THR A 105 9.81 -1.47 -2.28
N ILE A 106 9.63 -0.84 -3.44
CA ILE A 106 8.52 -1.13 -4.35
C ILE A 106 9.11 -1.84 -5.56
N THR A 107 8.50 -2.96 -5.95
CA THR A 107 8.87 -3.71 -7.15
C THR A 107 7.69 -3.78 -8.12
N ASP A 108 7.98 -3.80 -9.42
CA ASP A 108 7.02 -4.06 -10.48
C ASP A 108 6.72 -5.58 -10.61
N SER A 109 5.84 -5.94 -11.54
CA SER A 109 5.47 -7.33 -11.83
C SER A 109 6.62 -8.20 -12.35
N ALA A 110 7.71 -7.58 -12.82
CA ALA A 110 8.94 -8.28 -13.23
C ALA A 110 9.96 -8.39 -12.08
N ASN A 111 9.58 -8.02 -10.85
CA ASN A 111 10.44 -7.95 -9.67
C ASN A 111 11.58 -6.91 -9.79
N LYS A 112 11.48 -5.94 -10.70
CA LYS A 112 12.42 -4.83 -10.76
C LYS A 112 12.06 -3.81 -9.69
N VAL A 113 13.04 -3.42 -8.87
CA VAL A 113 12.88 -2.33 -7.89
C VAL A 113 12.68 -1.01 -8.62
N VAL A 114 11.61 -0.30 -8.31
CA VAL A 114 11.28 1.02 -8.85
C VAL A 114 11.44 2.12 -7.81
N ARG A 115 11.26 1.80 -6.52
CA ARG A 115 11.42 2.73 -5.40
C ARG A 115 12.11 2.07 -4.23
N THR A 116 13.03 2.80 -3.57
CA THR A 116 13.70 2.39 -2.33
C THR A 116 13.56 3.49 -1.30
N ALA A 117 13.33 3.13 -0.04
CA ALA A 117 13.34 4.04 1.10
C ALA A 117 14.01 3.36 2.29
N ASP A 118 14.98 4.06 2.88
CA ASP A 118 15.74 3.58 4.02
C ASP A 118 15.31 4.32 5.30
N THR A 119 15.21 3.57 6.40
CA THR A 119 15.10 4.13 7.75
C THR A 119 16.32 3.72 8.55
N ILE A 120 17.09 4.68 9.03
CA ILE A 120 18.38 4.46 9.68
C ILE A 120 18.30 4.74 11.17
N ASN A 121 18.77 3.78 12.00
CA ASN A 121 18.82 3.88 13.46
C ASN A 121 17.48 4.28 14.11
N ALA A 122 16.38 3.81 13.54
CA ALA A 122 15.03 4.14 13.98
C ALA A 122 14.05 3.00 13.69
N ALA A 123 12.89 3.04 14.35
CA ALA A 123 11.74 2.23 13.95
C ALA A 123 11.14 2.75 12.64
N PRO A 124 10.58 1.88 11.78
CA PRO A 124 10.00 2.30 10.52
C PRO A 124 8.72 3.13 10.76
N ALA A 125 8.64 4.30 10.14
CA ALA A 125 7.45 5.12 10.11
C ALA A 125 6.49 4.66 8.99
N ASP A 126 5.24 5.12 9.01
CA ASP A 126 4.28 4.91 7.93
C ASP A 126 4.92 5.30 6.58
N PHE A 127 4.69 4.48 5.56
CA PHE A 127 5.22 4.70 4.22
C PHE A 127 4.11 5.22 3.30
N ALA A 128 4.27 6.45 2.83
CA ALA A 128 3.39 7.07 1.84
C ALA A 128 4.07 7.09 0.48
N TRP A 129 3.47 6.40 -0.51
CA TRP A 129 4.00 6.34 -1.86
C TRP A 129 3.16 7.18 -2.81
N ASP A 130 3.82 8.10 -3.50
CA ASP A 130 3.25 9.05 -4.46
C ASP A 130 3.27 8.54 -5.92
N GLY A 131 3.51 7.25 -6.15
CA GLY A 131 3.58 6.66 -7.48
C GLY A 131 4.84 7.03 -8.27
N LYS A 132 5.91 7.52 -7.60
CA LYS A 132 7.16 7.85 -8.26
C LYS A 132 8.26 6.85 -7.97
N ASN A 133 9.16 6.72 -8.94
CA ASN A 133 10.41 5.97 -8.81
C ASN A 133 11.48 6.76 -8.04
N ASP A 134 12.67 6.18 -7.89
CA ASP A 134 13.81 6.83 -7.22
C ASP A 134 14.33 8.07 -7.96
N SER A 135 14.03 8.23 -9.25
CA SER A 135 14.37 9.41 -10.05
C SER A 135 13.32 10.52 -9.96
N GLY A 136 12.22 10.32 -9.23
CA GLY A 136 11.11 11.27 -9.12
C GLY A 136 10.14 11.27 -10.29
N GLU A 137 10.21 10.28 -11.18
CA GLU A 137 9.32 10.11 -12.32
C GLU A 137 8.14 9.23 -11.94
N PHE A 138 6.94 9.53 -12.47
CA PHE A 138 5.79 8.66 -12.29
C PHE A 138 6.01 7.30 -12.95
N ILE A 139 5.63 6.25 -12.24
CA ILE A 139 5.69 4.89 -12.78
C ILE A 139 4.48 4.62 -13.68
N PRO A 140 4.57 3.66 -14.63
CA PRO A 140 3.43 3.23 -15.43
C PRO A 140 2.30 2.63 -14.60
N ASP A 141 1.07 2.65 -15.16
CA ASP A 141 -0.03 1.85 -14.65
C ASP A 141 0.36 0.38 -14.60
N GLY A 142 -0.03 -0.31 -13.52
CA GLY A 142 0.38 -1.70 -13.32
C GLY A 142 0.21 -2.20 -11.90
N ILE A 143 0.76 -3.39 -11.65
CA ILE A 143 0.71 -4.06 -10.36
C ILE A 143 2.09 -4.03 -9.72
N TYR A 144 2.14 -3.62 -8.45
CA TYR A 144 3.34 -3.43 -7.68
C TYR A 144 3.28 -4.17 -6.35
N THR A 145 4.45 -4.41 -5.78
CA THR A 145 4.59 -5.03 -4.45
C THR A 145 5.47 -4.16 -3.58
N TYR A 146 4.97 -3.79 -2.42
CA TYR A 146 5.76 -3.21 -1.34
C TYR A 146 6.40 -4.32 -0.52
N LYS A 147 7.64 -4.16 -0.12
CA LYS A 147 8.34 -5.00 0.85
C LYS A 147 9.20 -4.14 1.77
N ILE A 148 9.18 -4.44 3.07
CA ILE A 148 10.12 -3.89 4.05
C ILE A 148 10.89 -5.04 4.70
N ALA A 149 12.19 -4.83 4.92
CA ALA A 149 13.06 -5.83 5.54
C ALA A 149 14.15 -5.17 6.37
N ALA A 150 14.60 -5.85 7.41
CA ALA A 150 15.82 -5.55 8.13
C ALA A 150 16.60 -6.82 8.45
N THR A 151 17.89 -6.67 8.65
CA THR A 151 18.77 -7.66 9.23
C THR A 151 19.57 -6.97 10.33
N ASP A 152 19.56 -7.52 11.54
CA ASP A 152 20.31 -7.00 12.66
C ASP A 152 21.80 -7.33 12.54
N ARG A 153 22.59 -6.89 13.53
CA ARG A 153 24.06 -7.13 13.57
C ARG A 153 24.43 -8.60 13.80
N ALA A 154 23.52 -9.37 14.39
CA ALA A 154 23.72 -10.80 14.63
C ALA A 154 23.36 -11.67 13.40
N GLY A 155 22.70 -11.07 12.40
CA GLY A 155 22.29 -11.76 11.17
C GLY A 155 20.84 -12.24 11.20
N ASN A 156 20.08 -11.95 12.27
CA ASN A 156 18.65 -12.26 12.30
C ASN A 156 17.90 -11.31 11.35
N SER A 157 16.90 -11.81 10.66
CA SER A 157 16.20 -11.05 9.64
C SER A 157 14.68 -11.11 9.82
N ALA A 158 14.01 -10.02 9.48
CA ALA A 158 12.55 -9.97 9.36
C ALA A 158 12.14 -9.21 8.09
N SER A 159 11.01 -9.60 7.52
CA SER A 159 10.41 -8.87 6.40
C SER A 159 8.91 -9.05 6.35
N GLN A 160 8.22 -8.04 5.82
CA GLN A 160 6.80 -8.12 5.45
C GLN A 160 6.55 -7.45 4.10
N SER A 161 5.46 -7.83 3.43
CA SER A 161 5.12 -7.30 2.11
C SER A 161 3.63 -7.06 1.95
N VAL A 162 3.29 -6.12 1.06
CA VAL A 162 1.94 -5.84 0.57
C VAL A 162 1.96 -6.02 -0.95
N PRO A 163 1.47 -7.15 -1.44
CA PRO A 163 1.36 -7.39 -2.88
C PRO A 163 0.12 -6.75 -3.47
N ASN A 164 0.03 -6.74 -4.81
CA ASN A 164 -1.15 -6.34 -5.58
C ASN A 164 -1.57 -4.87 -5.39
N ILE A 165 -0.62 -3.98 -5.16
CA ILE A 165 -0.85 -2.54 -5.21
C ILE A 165 -1.03 -2.18 -6.68
N ILE A 166 -2.16 -1.56 -7.03
CA ILE A 166 -2.51 -1.22 -8.41
C ILE A 166 -2.39 0.29 -8.59
N VAL A 167 -1.57 0.68 -9.56
CA VAL A 167 -1.53 2.03 -10.10
C VAL A 167 -2.42 2.07 -11.32
N ASP A 168 -3.43 2.94 -11.31
CA ASP A 168 -4.40 3.11 -12.40
C ASP A 168 -4.73 4.60 -12.54
N THR A 169 -4.13 5.23 -13.57
CA THR A 169 -4.31 6.65 -13.89
C THR A 169 -5.25 6.87 -15.08
N ILE A 170 -5.96 5.82 -15.51
CA ILE A 170 -6.92 5.91 -16.61
C ILE A 170 -8.05 6.89 -16.26
N LYS A 171 -8.31 7.83 -17.18
CA LYS A 171 -9.38 8.84 -17.07
C LYS A 171 -10.48 8.57 -18.10
N PRO A 172 -11.48 7.72 -17.78
CA PRO A 172 -12.59 7.44 -18.67
C PRO A 172 -13.41 8.70 -18.96
N SER A 173 -13.79 8.92 -20.23
CA SER A 173 -14.78 9.92 -20.59
C SER A 173 -16.19 9.35 -20.50
N VAL A 174 -17.17 10.20 -20.24
CA VAL A 174 -18.58 9.89 -20.30
C VAL A 174 -19.28 10.88 -21.24
N GLY A 175 -20.44 10.51 -21.79
CA GLY A 175 -21.21 11.37 -22.66
C GLY A 175 -22.71 11.14 -22.47
N ILE A 176 -23.52 12.16 -22.74
CA ILE A 176 -24.97 12.04 -22.74
C ILE A 176 -25.55 12.76 -23.95
N SER A 177 -26.49 12.09 -24.61
CA SER A 177 -27.28 12.71 -25.69
C SER A 177 -28.77 12.63 -25.39
N ILE A 178 -29.54 13.50 -26.01
CA ILE A 178 -30.99 13.61 -25.86
C ILE A 178 -31.67 13.49 -27.21
N SER A 179 -32.85 12.88 -27.27
CA SER A 179 -33.58 12.69 -28.52
C SER A 179 -34.20 13.95 -29.11
N THR A 180 -34.47 14.96 -28.28
CA THR A 180 -35.01 16.24 -28.66
C THR A 180 -34.69 17.28 -27.57
N ASN A 181 -34.59 18.52 -27.94
CA ASN A 181 -34.37 19.66 -27.01
C ASN A 181 -35.65 20.30 -26.46
N ALA A 182 -36.83 19.80 -26.83
CA ALA A 182 -38.10 20.24 -26.29
C ALA A 182 -39.14 19.12 -26.30
N PHE A 183 -39.87 18.95 -25.19
CA PHE A 183 -40.96 18.01 -25.04
C PHE A 183 -42.05 18.60 -24.13
N SER A 184 -43.26 18.05 -24.18
CA SER A 184 -44.46 18.58 -23.46
C SER A 184 -45.12 17.43 -22.70
N PRO A 185 -44.80 17.18 -21.43
CA PRO A 185 -45.34 16.06 -20.64
C PRO A 185 -46.76 16.35 -20.15
N ASN A 186 -47.71 16.62 -21.07
CA ASN A 186 -49.11 16.97 -20.79
C ASN A 186 -50.06 15.78 -20.91
N GLY A 187 -49.59 14.61 -21.43
CA GLY A 187 -50.35 13.39 -21.55
C GLY A 187 -51.24 13.32 -22.77
N ASP A 188 -51.01 14.15 -23.79
CA ASP A 188 -51.79 14.14 -25.05
C ASP A 188 -51.27 13.16 -26.11
N GLY A 189 -50.19 12.46 -25.81
CA GLY A 189 -49.54 11.48 -26.70
C GLY A 189 -48.55 12.10 -27.70
N VAL A 190 -48.30 13.42 -27.62
CA VAL A 190 -47.39 14.12 -28.53
C VAL A 190 -46.20 14.68 -27.78
N LYS A 191 -44.99 14.09 -27.98
CA LYS A 191 -43.76 14.52 -27.29
C LYS A 191 -43.90 14.57 -25.78
N ASP A 192 -44.61 13.64 -25.18
CA ASP A 192 -44.75 13.54 -23.71
C ASP A 192 -43.45 13.09 -23.02
N THR A 193 -42.51 12.55 -23.76
CA THR A 193 -41.28 12.02 -23.20
C THR A 193 -40.05 12.38 -24.05
N ILE A 194 -38.89 12.32 -23.41
CA ILE A 194 -37.61 12.49 -24.03
C ILE A 194 -36.75 11.22 -23.73
N THR A 195 -35.91 10.80 -24.67
CA THR A 195 -34.95 9.72 -24.45
C THR A 195 -33.60 10.32 -24.09
N LEU A 196 -33.05 9.90 -22.96
CA LEU A 196 -31.69 10.19 -22.50
C LEU A 196 -30.80 9.01 -22.82
N SER A 197 -29.72 9.21 -23.54
CA SER A 197 -28.81 8.15 -23.96
C SER A 197 -27.43 8.36 -23.34
N PRO A 198 -27.15 7.71 -22.18
CA PRO A 198 -25.83 7.75 -21.56
C PRO A 198 -24.81 6.93 -22.37
N ALA A 199 -23.61 7.45 -22.48
CA ALA A 199 -22.46 6.78 -23.08
C ALA A 199 -21.33 6.69 -22.05
N ILE A 200 -21.01 5.47 -21.61
CA ILE A 200 -19.92 5.15 -20.68
C ILE A 200 -19.09 4.04 -21.36
N PRO A 201 -18.12 4.40 -22.22
CA PRO A 201 -17.38 3.45 -23.04
C PRO A 201 -16.53 2.49 -22.23
N ILE A 202 -15.92 2.97 -21.12
CA ILE A 202 -15.09 2.16 -20.24
C ILE A 202 -15.91 1.80 -19.00
N GLN A 203 -16.26 0.53 -18.86
CA GLN A 203 -17.03 0.02 -17.71
C GLN A 203 -16.15 -0.70 -16.69
N THR A 204 -14.93 -1.05 -17.06
CA THR A 204 -13.96 -1.64 -16.14
C THR A 204 -13.65 -0.63 -15.03
N GLY A 205 -13.81 -1.06 -13.79
CA GLY A 205 -13.60 -0.19 -12.63
C GLY A 205 -14.75 0.78 -12.33
N LEU A 206 -15.82 0.81 -13.13
CA LEU A 206 -17.00 1.62 -12.84
C LEU A 206 -17.67 1.13 -11.55
N GLN A 207 -17.87 2.04 -10.59
CA GLN A 207 -18.55 1.76 -9.31
C GLN A 207 -20.04 2.16 -9.36
N GLU A 208 -20.30 3.33 -9.88
CA GLU A 208 -21.66 3.88 -9.97
C GLU A 208 -21.74 4.89 -11.11
N TRP A 209 -22.94 5.12 -11.58
CA TRP A 209 -23.29 6.21 -12.49
C TRP A 209 -24.71 6.67 -12.24
N LYS A 210 -25.01 7.92 -12.60
CA LYS A 210 -26.33 8.51 -12.49
C LYS A 210 -26.52 9.62 -13.52
N ILE A 211 -27.79 9.94 -13.80
CA ILE A 211 -28.19 11.15 -14.52
C ILE A 211 -28.99 12.02 -13.56
N ASP A 212 -28.49 13.22 -13.27
CA ASP A 212 -29.22 14.24 -12.51
C ASP A 212 -29.91 15.20 -13.49
N ILE A 213 -31.22 15.31 -13.41
CA ILE A 213 -32.00 16.36 -14.11
C ILE A 213 -31.94 17.61 -13.24
N GLN A 214 -31.36 18.67 -13.77
CA GLN A 214 -31.16 19.94 -13.09
C GLN A 214 -31.94 21.06 -13.76
N ASN A 215 -32.56 21.92 -12.96
CA ASN A 215 -33.20 23.14 -13.44
C ASN A 215 -32.18 24.23 -13.80
N ALA A 216 -32.64 25.36 -14.32
CA ALA A 216 -31.79 26.50 -14.72
C ALA A 216 -30.91 27.06 -13.57
N LYS A 217 -31.25 26.78 -12.30
CA LYS A 217 -30.46 27.18 -11.14
C LYS A 217 -29.42 26.12 -10.73
N GLY A 218 -29.29 25.00 -11.48
CA GLY A 218 -28.43 23.90 -11.13
C GLY A 218 -28.94 22.98 -10.02
N THR A 219 -30.21 23.17 -9.59
CA THR A 219 -30.81 22.31 -8.55
C THR A 219 -31.26 20.98 -9.18
N THR A 220 -30.85 19.86 -8.65
CA THR A 220 -31.30 18.53 -9.06
C THR A 220 -32.77 18.34 -8.64
N VAL A 221 -33.64 18.09 -9.60
CA VAL A 221 -35.07 17.86 -9.43
C VAL A 221 -35.49 16.42 -9.57
N HIS A 222 -34.69 15.63 -10.30
CA HIS A 222 -34.85 14.19 -10.46
C HIS A 222 -33.48 13.54 -10.65
N THR A 223 -33.30 12.32 -10.11
CA THR A 223 -32.09 11.51 -10.31
C THR A 223 -32.49 10.15 -10.87
N ILE A 224 -31.84 9.75 -11.92
CA ILE A 224 -32.04 8.47 -12.58
C ILE A 224 -30.80 7.63 -12.33
N THR A 225 -31.00 6.41 -11.81
CA THR A 225 -29.98 5.39 -11.65
C THR A 225 -30.50 4.08 -12.25
N ASP A 226 -29.69 3.35 -12.98
CA ASP A 226 -30.02 2.02 -13.50
C ASP A 226 -28.80 1.11 -13.37
N ALA A 227 -29.05 -0.19 -13.30
CA ALA A 227 -28.00 -1.19 -13.33
C ALA A 227 -27.41 -1.38 -14.74
N ARG A 228 -28.11 -0.92 -15.78
CA ARG A 228 -27.71 -1.05 -17.18
C ARG A 228 -27.49 0.32 -17.82
N ILE A 229 -26.40 0.45 -18.56
CA ILE A 229 -26.13 1.63 -19.37
C ILE A 229 -26.88 1.46 -20.70
N ALA A 230 -28.08 2.06 -20.77
CA ALA A 230 -28.98 1.98 -21.93
C ALA A 230 -29.77 3.28 -22.05
N PRO A 231 -30.38 3.57 -23.24
CA PRO A 231 -31.30 4.70 -23.37
C PRO A 231 -32.45 4.60 -22.39
N ILE A 232 -32.78 5.73 -21.74
CA ILE A 232 -33.78 5.85 -20.68
C ILE A 232 -34.84 6.86 -21.13
N THR A 233 -36.11 6.50 -21.00
CA THR A 233 -37.23 7.40 -21.24
C THR A 233 -37.50 8.24 -19.99
N PHE A 234 -37.47 9.56 -20.12
CA PHE A 234 -37.82 10.50 -19.06
C PHE A 234 -39.17 11.18 -19.40
N ASP A 235 -40.12 11.15 -18.46
CA ASP A 235 -41.48 11.59 -18.60
C ASP A 235 -41.73 12.98 -18.02
N GLY A 236 -40.70 13.78 -17.74
CA GLY A 236 -40.79 15.13 -17.24
C GLY A 236 -41.29 15.25 -15.81
N LYS A 237 -41.23 14.19 -14.99
CA LYS A 237 -41.64 14.23 -13.59
C LYS A 237 -40.48 14.28 -12.61
N ASP A 238 -40.73 14.89 -11.46
CA ASP A 238 -39.84 14.89 -10.32
C ASP A 238 -39.84 13.50 -9.60
N LYS A 239 -39.01 13.36 -8.57
CA LYS A 239 -38.95 12.15 -7.75
C LYS A 239 -40.25 11.76 -7.04
N ASN A 240 -41.23 12.67 -6.95
CA ASN A 240 -42.54 12.44 -6.33
C ASN A 240 -43.62 12.16 -7.38
N GLY A 241 -43.28 12.07 -8.67
CA GLY A 241 -44.20 11.85 -9.78
C GLY A 241 -44.97 13.08 -10.24
N LYS A 242 -44.60 14.29 -9.74
CA LYS A 242 -45.20 15.56 -10.13
C LYS A 242 -44.53 16.08 -11.41
N VAL A 243 -45.31 16.50 -12.40
CA VAL A 243 -44.80 17.15 -13.62
C VAL A 243 -43.99 18.37 -13.26
N LEU A 244 -42.78 18.47 -13.80
CA LEU A 244 -41.91 19.61 -13.62
C LEU A 244 -42.51 20.89 -14.22
N PRO A 245 -42.30 22.07 -13.61
CA PRO A 245 -42.69 23.35 -14.21
C PRO A 245 -42.09 23.57 -15.59
N GLU A 246 -42.72 24.36 -16.42
CA GLU A 246 -42.14 24.82 -17.69
C GLU A 246 -40.81 25.56 -17.44
N GLY A 247 -39.79 25.27 -18.25
CA GLY A 247 -38.48 25.91 -18.10
C GLY A 247 -37.36 25.07 -18.73
N ASP A 248 -36.13 25.56 -18.59
CA ASP A 248 -34.95 24.92 -19.09
C ASP A 248 -34.39 23.95 -18.06
N TYR A 249 -34.07 22.74 -18.53
CA TYR A 249 -33.48 21.67 -17.74
C TYR A 249 -32.26 21.09 -18.47
N LYS A 250 -31.33 20.57 -17.68
CA LYS A 250 -30.14 19.87 -18.19
C LYS A 250 -30.08 18.46 -17.58
N ALA A 251 -29.68 17.50 -18.37
CA ALA A 251 -29.34 16.17 -17.89
C ALA A 251 -27.81 16.10 -17.69
N VAL A 252 -27.39 15.83 -16.46
CA VAL A 252 -25.96 15.71 -16.10
C VAL A 252 -25.66 14.25 -15.79
N LEU A 253 -24.92 13.59 -16.69
CA LEU A 253 -24.40 12.26 -16.46
C LEU A 253 -23.13 12.36 -15.62
N SER A 254 -23.05 11.60 -14.54
CA SER A 254 -21.84 11.43 -13.74
C SER A 254 -21.57 9.97 -13.49
N ALA A 255 -20.29 9.62 -13.41
CA ALA A 255 -19.81 8.28 -13.09
C ALA A 255 -18.70 8.35 -12.05
N ARG A 256 -18.46 7.27 -11.32
CA ARG A 256 -17.33 7.15 -10.37
C ARG A 256 -16.63 5.82 -10.57
N TYR A 257 -15.30 5.88 -10.58
CA TYR A 257 -14.42 4.74 -10.81
C TYR A 257 -13.63 4.35 -9.56
N VAL A 258 -13.17 3.10 -9.53
CA VAL A 258 -12.40 2.54 -8.39
C VAL A 258 -11.08 3.26 -8.14
N ASN A 259 -10.48 3.87 -9.16
CA ASN A 259 -9.26 4.66 -9.06
C ASN A 259 -9.47 6.07 -8.47
N GLY A 260 -10.72 6.45 -8.18
CA GLY A 260 -11.09 7.76 -7.63
C GLY A 260 -11.58 8.75 -8.68
N TYR A 261 -11.36 8.48 -9.96
CA TYR A 261 -11.78 9.39 -11.03
C TYR A 261 -13.32 9.46 -11.16
N ALA A 262 -13.85 10.67 -11.29
CA ALA A 262 -15.28 10.94 -11.31
C ALA A 262 -15.68 11.89 -12.45
N PRO A 263 -15.75 11.39 -13.71
CA PRO A 263 -16.13 12.20 -14.85
C PRO A 263 -17.62 12.59 -14.82
N SER A 264 -17.92 13.76 -15.38
CA SER A 264 -19.30 14.20 -15.61
C SER A 264 -19.42 14.90 -16.96
N GLU A 265 -20.61 14.81 -17.57
CA GLU A 265 -20.96 15.45 -18.84
C GLU A 265 -22.40 15.96 -18.78
N THR A 266 -22.65 17.09 -19.41
CA THR A 266 -23.97 17.73 -19.46
C THR A 266 -24.54 17.60 -20.87
N SER A 267 -25.84 17.29 -20.97
CA SER A 267 -26.55 17.28 -22.25
C SER A 267 -26.51 18.64 -22.94
N PRO A 268 -26.51 18.64 -24.26
CA PRO A 268 -26.61 19.88 -25.05
C PRO A 268 -27.85 20.69 -24.73
#